data_2f19de4ad41966bfbb974adb11f2d97b
#
_entry.id   2f19de4ad41966bfbb974adb11f2d97b
#
_cell.length_a   1.000
_cell.length_b   1.000
_cell.length_c   1.000
_cell.angle_alpha   90.00
_cell.angle_beta   90.00
_cell.angle_gamma   90.00
#
_symmetry.space_group_name_H-M   'P 1'
#
loop_
_entity.id
_entity.type
_entity.pdbx_description
1 polymer ?
#
loop_
_entity_poly.entity_id
_entity_poly.type
_entity_poly.pdbx_seq_one_letter_code
_entity_poly.pdbx_strand_id
1 'polypeptide(L)'
;TAKAKMQKYFGDIAPGKAIKKTEQWIAKRDESKRAVMEDNVPSSRIYKVWNTPPMGTEDSEYLSLLSDILAGGKNSRLYQRLVYDEQIATSVSSFQYARDVAGQFMVIADAKQGVELERIESIINEELNKLLADGPTQEELNRTRFSTMASFVRQAEKVGGFGGKSDILASGAVY
;
A
#
# COMPACT_ATOMS: atom_id res chain seq x y z
N THR A 1 9.77 -32.51 -18.44
CA THR A 1 9.90 -31.24 -17.66
C THR A 1 8.80 -30.27 -18.05
N ALA A 2 8.50 -29.28 -17.19
CA ALA A 2 7.50 -28.23 -17.48
C ALA A 2 7.83 -27.47 -18.79
N LYS A 3 9.11 -27.13 -19.01
CA LYS A 3 9.58 -26.46 -20.22
C LYS A 3 9.25 -27.26 -21.50
N ALA A 4 9.44 -28.57 -21.50
CA ALA A 4 9.12 -29.42 -22.66
C ALA A 4 7.61 -29.45 -22.96
N LYS A 5 6.77 -29.47 -21.92
CA LYS A 5 5.31 -29.38 -22.08
C LYS A 5 4.89 -28.00 -22.62
N MET A 6 5.45 -26.93 -22.09
CA MET A 6 5.20 -25.58 -22.60
C MET A 6 5.58 -25.45 -24.08
N GLN A 7 6.77 -25.91 -24.45
CA GLN A 7 7.22 -25.90 -25.84
C GLN A 7 6.31 -26.73 -26.74
N LYS A 8 5.84 -27.89 -26.28
CA LYS A 8 4.94 -28.78 -27.06
C LYS A 8 3.59 -28.13 -27.35
N TYR A 9 3.00 -27.39 -26.37
CA TYR A 9 1.64 -26.87 -26.51
C TYR A 9 1.57 -25.42 -26.95
N PHE A 10 2.66 -24.65 -26.80
CA PHE A 10 2.67 -23.22 -27.05
C PHE A 10 3.83 -22.76 -27.96
N GLY A 11 4.74 -23.68 -28.32
CA GLY A 11 5.94 -23.33 -29.09
C GLY A 11 5.68 -22.85 -30.51
N ASP A 12 4.54 -23.25 -31.10
CA ASP A 12 4.15 -22.86 -32.45
C ASP A 12 3.41 -21.51 -32.51
N ILE A 13 3.11 -20.92 -31.36
CA ILE A 13 2.42 -19.64 -31.29
C ILE A 13 3.43 -18.53 -31.60
N ALA A 14 3.25 -17.86 -32.71
CA ALA A 14 4.08 -16.72 -33.07
C ALA A 14 3.90 -15.55 -32.06
N PRO A 15 4.98 -14.84 -31.70
CA PRO A 15 4.87 -13.69 -30.85
C PRO A 15 3.96 -12.63 -31.46
N GLY A 16 3.09 -12.04 -30.63
CA GLY A 16 2.23 -10.94 -31.03
C GLY A 16 3.04 -9.66 -31.37
N LYS A 17 2.34 -8.62 -31.81
CA LYS A 17 2.96 -7.30 -32.02
C LYS A 17 3.56 -6.80 -30.72
N ALA A 18 4.74 -6.17 -30.80
CA ALA A 18 5.36 -5.53 -29.62
C ALA A 18 4.41 -4.52 -28.99
N ILE A 19 4.18 -4.66 -27.69
CA ILE A 19 3.34 -3.73 -26.92
C ILE A 19 4.19 -2.49 -26.61
N LYS A 20 3.69 -1.30 -27.01
CA LYS A 20 4.29 -0.03 -26.59
C LYS A 20 3.97 0.16 -25.11
N LYS A 21 4.99 0.13 -24.25
CA LYS A 21 4.82 0.48 -22.82
C LYS A 21 4.48 1.97 -22.71
N THR A 22 3.49 2.28 -21.87
CA THR A 22 3.18 3.66 -21.51
C THR A 22 4.33 4.22 -20.67
N GLU A 23 4.73 5.46 -20.92
CA GLU A 23 5.73 6.15 -20.11
C GLU A 23 5.23 6.33 -18.68
N GLN A 24 6.14 6.21 -17.73
CA GLN A 24 5.85 6.47 -16.33
C GLN A 24 5.52 7.94 -16.12
N TRP A 25 4.42 8.20 -15.43
CA TRP A 25 3.91 9.54 -15.25
C TRP A 25 3.14 9.67 -13.95
N ILE A 26 3.54 10.63 -13.12
CA ILE A 26 2.87 10.93 -11.85
C ILE A 26 1.99 12.16 -12.06
N ALA A 27 0.68 12.00 -11.87
CA ALA A 27 -0.25 13.12 -11.98
C ALA A 27 0.05 14.17 -10.89
N LYS A 28 0.43 15.36 -11.30
CA LYS A 28 0.58 16.52 -10.41
C LYS A 28 -0.76 17.21 -10.21
N ARG A 29 -0.94 17.74 -9.01
CA ARG A 29 -2.10 18.54 -8.65
C ARG A 29 -1.64 19.86 -8.08
N ASP A 30 -2.29 20.94 -8.48
CA ASP A 30 -1.99 22.28 -7.97
C ASP A 30 -2.66 22.53 -6.61
N GLU A 31 -3.72 21.78 -6.31
CA GLU A 31 -4.49 21.90 -5.07
C GLU A 31 -5.06 20.56 -4.58
N SER A 32 -5.36 20.49 -3.29
CA SER A 32 -6.10 19.39 -2.71
C SER A 32 -7.57 19.44 -3.12
N LYS A 33 -8.16 18.29 -3.44
CA LYS A 33 -9.59 18.16 -3.71
C LYS A 33 -10.27 17.38 -2.61
N ARG A 34 -11.43 17.87 -2.16
CA ARG A 34 -12.31 17.17 -1.22
C ARG A 34 -13.62 16.84 -1.92
N ALA A 35 -14.11 15.64 -1.71
CA ALA A 35 -15.44 15.22 -2.13
C ALA A 35 -16.13 14.50 -0.98
N VAL A 36 -17.43 14.69 -0.85
CA VAL A 36 -18.28 13.97 0.09
C VAL A 36 -19.26 13.15 -0.75
N MET A 37 -19.42 11.90 -0.38
CA MET A 37 -20.40 11.00 -0.97
C MET A 37 -21.26 10.44 0.15
N GLU A 38 -22.57 10.55 0.01
CA GLU A 38 -23.53 10.01 0.95
C GLU A 38 -24.06 8.67 0.43
N ASP A 39 -24.12 7.68 1.31
CA ASP A 39 -24.66 6.36 1.00
C ASP A 39 -25.27 5.73 2.26
N ASN A 40 -26.09 4.72 2.08
CA ASN A 40 -26.69 3.96 3.18
C ASN A 40 -25.71 2.93 3.74
N VAL A 41 -24.72 3.41 4.52
CA VAL A 41 -23.62 2.62 5.08
C VAL A 41 -23.68 2.62 6.62
N PRO A 42 -23.17 1.56 7.28
CA PRO A 42 -23.22 1.45 8.74
C PRO A 42 -22.31 2.43 9.48
N SER A 43 -21.26 2.95 8.82
CA SER A 43 -20.31 3.89 9.40
C SER A 43 -19.69 4.81 8.36
N SER A 44 -19.34 6.01 8.77
CA SER A 44 -18.65 6.98 7.93
C SER A 44 -17.19 6.54 7.72
N ARG A 45 -16.64 6.82 6.53
CA ARG A 45 -15.27 6.45 6.16
C ARG A 45 -14.56 7.64 5.52
N ILE A 46 -13.30 7.83 5.87
CA ILE A 46 -12.43 8.80 5.23
C ILE A 46 -11.37 8.09 4.37
N TYR A 47 -11.13 8.64 3.19
CA TYR A 47 -10.03 8.28 2.30
C TYR A 47 -9.13 9.50 2.12
N LYS A 48 -7.84 9.37 2.41
CA LYS A 48 -6.82 10.34 2.02
C LYS A 48 -5.90 9.68 0.99
N VAL A 49 -5.73 10.32 -0.16
CA VAL A 49 -5.06 9.73 -1.31
C VAL A 49 -4.06 10.71 -1.91
N TRP A 50 -2.84 10.23 -2.13
CA TRP A 50 -1.76 10.97 -2.81
C TRP A 50 -1.27 10.18 -4.01
N ASN A 51 -0.96 10.89 -5.10
CA ASN A 51 -0.30 10.29 -6.26
C ASN A 51 1.18 10.06 -5.94
N THR A 52 1.68 8.90 -6.33
CA THR A 52 3.02 8.44 -5.98
C THR A 52 3.76 7.83 -7.17
N PRO A 53 5.07 7.63 -7.07
CA PRO A 53 5.85 6.94 -8.09
C PRO A 53 5.36 5.51 -8.38
N PRO A 54 5.71 4.99 -9.56
CA PRO A 54 5.35 3.63 -9.96
C PRO A 54 6.12 2.56 -9.17
N MET A 55 5.67 1.32 -9.33
CA MET A 55 6.32 0.13 -8.80
C MET A 55 7.77 0.01 -9.30
N GLY A 56 8.64 -0.54 -8.45
CA GLY A 56 10.07 -0.73 -8.76
C GLY A 56 10.93 0.53 -8.57
N THR A 57 10.38 1.61 -8.05
CA THR A 57 11.15 2.79 -7.65
C THR A 57 11.48 2.74 -6.15
N GLU A 58 12.63 3.29 -5.77
CA GLU A 58 13.06 3.37 -4.37
C GLU A 58 12.05 4.12 -3.51
N ASP A 59 11.48 5.21 -4.00
CA ASP A 59 10.42 5.96 -3.33
C ASP A 59 9.18 5.12 -3.07
N SER A 60 8.79 4.24 -4.01
CA SER A 60 7.65 3.33 -3.83
C SER A 60 7.90 2.35 -2.68
N GLU A 61 9.13 1.86 -2.53
CA GLU A 61 9.52 0.96 -1.44
C GLU A 61 9.54 1.71 -0.10
N TYR A 62 10.06 2.93 -0.05
CA TYR A 62 10.00 3.76 1.16
C TYR A 62 8.56 4.07 1.57
N LEU A 63 7.67 4.35 0.63
CA LEU A 63 6.26 4.56 0.90
C LEU A 63 5.57 3.29 1.41
N SER A 64 5.98 2.12 0.95
CA SER A 64 5.49 0.84 1.51
C SER A 64 5.88 0.68 2.97
N LEU A 65 7.14 0.94 3.32
CA LEU A 65 7.61 0.92 4.72
C LEU A 65 6.88 1.99 5.57
N LEU A 66 6.69 3.18 5.02
CA LEU A 66 5.95 4.26 5.66
C LEU A 66 4.51 3.86 5.98
N SER A 67 3.86 3.15 5.06
CA SER A 67 2.49 2.68 5.26
C SER A 67 2.39 1.72 6.45
N ASP A 68 3.37 0.82 6.61
CA ASP A 68 3.42 -0.09 7.74
C ASP A 68 3.62 0.64 9.09
N ILE A 69 4.46 1.67 9.11
CA ILE A 69 4.68 2.50 10.30
C ILE A 69 3.41 3.26 10.69
N LEU A 70 2.69 3.81 9.70
CA LEU A 70 1.48 4.59 9.92
C LEU A 70 0.29 3.73 10.37
N ALA A 71 0.00 2.62 9.69
CA ALA A 71 -1.19 1.82 9.96
C ALA A 71 -1.01 0.30 9.69
N GLY A 72 0.22 -0.21 9.67
CA GLY A 72 0.54 -1.62 9.43
C GLY A 72 0.40 -2.51 10.65
N GLY A 73 -0.72 -2.44 11.37
CA GLY A 73 -1.01 -3.30 12.51
C GLY A 73 -1.20 -2.57 13.84
N LYS A 74 -1.37 -3.33 14.92
CA LYS A 74 -1.81 -2.78 16.22
C LYS A 74 -0.82 -1.80 16.87
N ASN A 75 0.47 -1.90 16.56
CA ASN A 75 1.51 -1.03 17.12
C ASN A 75 1.88 0.14 16.19
N SER A 76 1.11 0.37 15.15
CA SER A 76 1.29 1.50 14.25
C SER A 76 0.70 2.78 14.82
N ARG A 77 1.22 3.94 14.39
CA ARG A 77 0.86 5.25 14.97
C ARG A 77 -0.63 5.55 14.93
N LEU A 78 -1.25 5.41 13.77
CA LEU A 78 -2.67 5.69 13.59
C LEU A 78 -3.57 4.68 14.29
N TYR A 79 -3.19 3.40 14.32
CA TYR A 79 -3.96 2.41 15.05
C TYR A 79 -3.97 2.70 16.55
N GLN A 80 -2.80 3.00 17.14
CA GLN A 80 -2.70 3.37 18.54
C GLN A 80 -3.58 4.58 18.85
N ARG A 81 -3.44 5.67 18.11
CA ARG A 81 -4.19 6.90 18.35
C ARG A 81 -5.69 6.74 18.11
N LEU A 82 -6.11 6.24 16.93
CA LEU A 82 -7.51 6.25 16.51
C LEU A 82 -8.33 5.11 17.09
N VAL A 83 -7.72 3.91 17.21
CA VAL A 83 -8.46 2.68 17.58
C VAL A 83 -8.28 2.34 19.04
N TYR A 84 -7.06 2.47 19.59
CA TYR A 84 -6.75 2.05 20.96
C TYR A 84 -6.96 3.18 21.98
N ASP A 85 -6.30 4.34 21.80
CA ASP A 85 -6.31 5.43 22.78
C ASP A 85 -7.62 6.23 22.75
N GLU A 86 -7.93 6.87 21.63
CA GLU A 86 -9.10 7.74 21.49
C GLU A 86 -10.39 6.94 21.17
N GLN A 87 -10.26 5.73 20.71
CA GLN A 87 -11.36 4.81 20.39
C GLN A 87 -12.46 5.41 19.50
N ILE A 88 -12.08 6.28 18.57
CA ILE A 88 -12.99 6.98 17.65
C ILE A 88 -13.08 6.31 16.27
N ALA A 89 -12.19 5.38 15.95
CA ALA A 89 -12.25 4.58 14.74
C ALA A 89 -12.43 3.09 15.07
N THR A 90 -13.08 2.37 14.15
CA THR A 90 -13.20 0.90 14.21
C THR A 90 -12.04 0.23 13.52
N SER A 91 -11.50 0.88 12.50
CA SER A 91 -10.35 0.42 11.75
C SER A 91 -9.57 1.60 11.15
N VAL A 92 -8.28 1.37 10.92
CA VAL A 92 -7.44 2.25 10.12
C VAL A 92 -6.44 1.39 9.34
N SER A 93 -6.18 1.77 8.11
CA SER A 93 -5.19 1.14 7.25
C SER A 93 -4.47 2.17 6.40
N SER A 94 -3.24 1.88 6.01
CA SER A 94 -2.52 2.62 4.98
C SER A 94 -1.76 1.64 4.12
N PHE A 95 -1.59 1.98 2.86
CA PHE A 95 -0.87 1.17 1.90
C PHE A 95 -0.41 1.97 0.69
N GLN A 96 0.70 1.54 0.12
CA GLN A 96 1.20 1.99 -1.17
C GLN A 96 0.62 1.09 -2.26
N TYR A 97 -0.20 1.65 -3.14
CA TYR A 97 -0.78 0.95 -4.27
C TYR A 97 -0.03 1.33 -5.55
N ALA A 98 1.16 0.78 -5.71
CA ALA A 98 2.01 1.03 -6.87
C ALA A 98 1.59 0.17 -8.07
N ARG A 99 1.69 0.76 -9.27
CA ARG A 99 1.45 0.13 -10.58
C ARG A 99 2.55 0.53 -11.56
N ASP A 100 2.50 0.02 -12.80
CA ASP A 100 3.54 0.23 -13.82
C ASP A 100 3.78 1.69 -14.18
N VAL A 101 2.72 2.51 -14.24
CA VAL A 101 2.79 3.90 -14.71
C VAL A 101 2.92 4.89 -13.56
N ALA A 102 2.15 4.69 -12.50
CA ALA A 102 2.12 5.51 -11.30
C ALA A 102 1.52 4.71 -10.14
N GLY A 103 1.55 5.26 -8.94
CA GLY A 103 0.96 4.68 -7.75
C GLY A 103 0.06 5.65 -7.00
N GLN A 104 -0.51 5.16 -5.92
CA GLN A 104 -1.27 5.94 -4.95
C GLN A 104 -0.91 5.49 -3.55
N PHE A 105 -0.57 6.44 -2.69
CA PHE A 105 -0.51 6.20 -1.25
C PHE A 105 -1.88 6.52 -0.65
N MET A 106 -2.40 5.63 0.16
CA MET A 106 -3.74 5.78 0.75
C MET A 106 -3.69 5.61 2.26
N VAL A 107 -4.50 6.42 2.95
CA VAL A 107 -4.89 6.22 4.35
C VAL A 107 -6.40 6.14 4.39
N ILE A 108 -6.93 5.08 4.99
CA ILE A 108 -8.36 4.82 5.11
C ILE A 108 -8.68 4.60 6.58
N ALA A 109 -9.71 5.27 7.09
CA ALA A 109 -10.20 5.03 8.44
C ALA A 109 -11.72 4.95 8.47
N ASP A 110 -12.25 3.99 9.23
CA ASP A 110 -13.67 3.81 9.51
C ASP A 110 -13.99 4.43 10.86
N ALA A 111 -14.87 5.42 10.87
CA ALA A 111 -15.31 6.07 12.10
C ALA A 111 -16.20 5.13 12.94
N LYS A 112 -16.14 5.26 14.25
CA LYS A 112 -17.24 4.74 15.09
C LYS A 112 -18.51 5.56 14.90
N GLN A 113 -19.64 4.96 15.16
CA GLN A 113 -20.93 5.61 15.05
C GLN A 113 -20.98 6.89 15.90
N GLY A 114 -21.43 7.99 15.29
CA GLY A 114 -21.53 9.29 15.95
C GLY A 114 -20.22 10.08 16.06
N VAL A 115 -19.14 9.61 15.45
CA VAL A 115 -17.87 10.33 15.38
C VAL A 115 -17.77 11.09 14.06
N GLU A 116 -17.43 12.37 14.16
CA GLU A 116 -17.22 13.26 13.01
C GLU A 116 -15.90 12.92 12.31
N LEU A 117 -15.92 12.85 10.98
CA LEU A 117 -14.73 12.51 10.17
C LEU A 117 -13.61 13.55 10.30
N GLU A 118 -13.96 14.81 10.56
CA GLU A 118 -13.03 15.91 10.79
C GLU A 118 -12.08 15.64 11.96
N ARG A 119 -12.57 14.98 13.02
CA ARG A 119 -11.73 14.60 14.17
C ARG A 119 -10.71 13.55 13.78
N ILE A 120 -11.12 12.54 13.01
CA ILE A 120 -10.24 11.50 12.50
C ILE A 120 -9.21 12.10 11.54
N GLU A 121 -9.64 12.99 10.65
CA GLU A 121 -8.77 13.69 9.72
C GLU A 121 -7.70 14.52 10.42
N SER A 122 -8.07 15.23 11.48
CA SER A 122 -7.12 16.01 12.29
C SER A 122 -6.00 15.12 12.84
N ILE A 123 -6.35 13.98 13.42
CA ILE A 123 -5.37 13.03 13.97
C ILE A 123 -4.48 12.43 12.89
N ILE A 124 -5.04 12.07 11.76
CA ILE A 124 -4.24 11.59 10.61
C ILE A 124 -3.22 12.65 10.20
N ASN A 125 -3.64 13.92 10.10
CA ASN A 125 -2.76 15.02 9.75
C ASN A 125 -1.69 15.25 10.82
N GLU A 126 -2.03 15.19 12.10
CA GLU A 126 -1.08 15.32 13.21
C GLU A 126 0.02 14.25 13.13
N GLU A 127 -0.35 12.98 12.96
CA GLU A 127 0.63 11.89 12.89
C GLU A 127 1.47 11.95 11.61
N LEU A 128 0.89 12.34 10.48
CA LEU A 128 1.64 12.60 9.26
C LEU A 128 2.64 13.74 9.44
N ASN A 129 2.24 14.84 10.03
CA ASN A 129 3.12 15.99 10.27
C ASN A 129 4.25 15.64 11.25
N LYS A 130 3.99 14.89 12.32
CA LYS A 130 5.05 14.38 13.21
C LYS A 130 6.03 13.51 12.47
N LEU A 131 5.53 12.59 11.63
CA LEU A 131 6.38 11.69 10.86
C LEU A 131 7.24 12.44 9.84
N LEU A 132 6.70 13.51 9.23
CA LEU A 132 7.44 14.37 8.30
C LEU A 132 8.50 15.23 9.00
N ALA A 133 8.22 15.69 10.23
CA ALA A 133 9.13 16.53 11.00
C ALA A 133 10.25 15.73 11.66
N ASP A 134 9.93 14.62 12.30
CA ASP A 134 10.83 13.88 13.19
C ASP A 134 11.38 12.60 12.53
N GLY A 135 10.75 12.16 11.45
CA GLY A 135 11.01 10.86 10.84
C GLY A 135 10.45 9.69 11.66
N PRO A 136 10.69 8.46 11.20
CA PRO A 136 10.38 7.25 11.96
C PRO A 136 11.43 7.02 13.06
N THR A 137 11.01 6.46 14.18
CA THR A 137 11.94 6.01 15.23
C THR A 137 12.70 4.75 14.78
N GLN A 138 13.84 4.49 15.41
CA GLN A 138 14.62 3.29 15.14
C GLN A 138 13.84 2.01 15.49
N GLU A 139 12.98 2.06 16.50
CA GLU A 139 12.12 0.96 16.88
C GLU A 139 11.06 0.65 15.81
N GLU A 140 10.40 1.68 15.28
CA GLU A 140 9.43 1.54 14.18
C GLU A 140 10.09 0.96 12.93
N LEU A 141 11.27 1.46 12.56
CA LEU A 141 12.04 0.94 11.42
C LEU A 141 12.42 -0.53 11.62
N ASN A 142 12.93 -0.89 12.79
CA ASN A 142 13.31 -2.27 13.07
C ASN A 142 12.10 -3.21 13.04
N ARG A 143 10.99 -2.82 13.66
CA ARG A 143 9.74 -3.59 13.65
C ARG A 143 9.23 -3.84 12.25
N THR A 144 9.13 -2.78 11.44
CA THR A 144 8.68 -2.88 10.05
C THR A 144 9.62 -3.75 9.22
N ARG A 145 10.93 -3.53 9.32
CA ARG A 145 11.94 -4.34 8.62
C ARG A 145 11.83 -5.82 8.96
N PHE A 146 11.72 -6.17 10.24
CA PHE A 146 11.57 -7.57 10.67
C PHE A 146 10.26 -8.18 10.19
N SER A 147 9.16 -7.43 10.23
CA SER A 147 7.86 -7.88 9.74
C SER A 147 7.88 -8.16 8.23
N THR A 148 8.44 -7.24 7.46
CA THR A 148 8.60 -7.36 6.00
C THR A 148 9.48 -8.55 5.64
N MET A 149 10.64 -8.69 6.32
CA MET A 149 11.54 -9.83 6.11
C MET A 149 10.86 -11.17 6.42
N ALA A 150 10.16 -11.26 7.55
CA ALA A 150 9.43 -12.46 7.92
C ALA A 150 8.30 -12.79 6.93
N SER A 151 7.63 -11.77 6.39
CA SER A 151 6.60 -11.95 5.37
C SER A 151 7.20 -12.45 4.05
N PHE A 152 8.33 -11.89 3.64
CA PHE A 152 9.07 -12.35 2.45
C PHE A 152 9.50 -13.81 2.57
N VAL A 153 10.07 -14.22 3.71
CA VAL A 153 10.45 -15.61 3.95
C VAL A 153 9.25 -16.54 3.83
N ARG A 154 8.13 -16.22 4.49
CA ARG A 154 6.90 -17.02 4.40
C ARG A 154 6.36 -17.13 2.97
N GLN A 155 6.44 -16.06 2.19
CA GLN A 155 6.04 -16.07 0.78
C GLN A 155 6.99 -16.93 -0.07
N ALA A 156 8.30 -16.83 0.17
CA ALA A 156 9.31 -17.62 -0.54
C ALA A 156 9.23 -19.14 -0.22
N GLU A 157 8.69 -19.52 0.91
CA GLU A 157 8.41 -20.93 1.25
C GLU A 157 7.18 -21.49 0.55
N LYS A 158 6.24 -20.61 0.16
CA LYS A 158 4.99 -21.01 -0.49
C LYS A 158 5.23 -21.38 -1.95
N VAL A 159 5.04 -22.65 -2.30
CA VAL A 159 5.36 -23.20 -3.65
C VAL A 159 4.32 -22.83 -4.72
N GLY A 160 3.07 -22.58 -4.35
CA GLY A 160 1.99 -22.26 -5.29
C GLY A 160 0.99 -21.27 -4.73
N GLY A 161 0.00 -20.89 -5.55
CA GLY A 161 -1.02 -19.90 -5.23
C GLY A 161 -0.51 -18.45 -5.34
N PHE A 162 -1.37 -17.47 -5.04
CA PHE A 162 -1.03 -16.06 -5.11
C PHE A 162 0.00 -15.67 -4.04
N GLY A 163 0.95 -14.80 -4.42
CA GLY A 163 2.00 -14.28 -3.55
C GLY A 163 3.06 -15.31 -3.15
N GLY A 164 3.18 -16.42 -3.88
CA GLY A 164 4.18 -17.44 -3.63
C GLY A 164 5.48 -17.23 -4.42
N LYS A 165 6.35 -18.25 -4.39
CA LYS A 165 7.68 -18.22 -5.03
C LYS A 165 7.64 -17.88 -6.53
N SER A 166 6.64 -18.36 -7.27
CA SER A 166 6.47 -18.04 -8.69
C SER A 166 6.18 -16.58 -8.93
N ASP A 167 5.37 -15.95 -8.08
CA ASP A 167 5.03 -14.52 -8.21
C ASP A 167 6.24 -13.64 -7.85
N ILE A 168 7.01 -14.03 -6.82
CA ILE A 168 8.26 -13.34 -6.45
C ILE A 168 9.25 -13.38 -7.62
N LEU A 169 9.45 -14.56 -8.22
CA LEU A 169 10.37 -14.71 -9.34
C LEU A 169 9.90 -13.98 -10.60
N ALA A 170 8.59 -14.00 -10.89
CA ALA A 170 8.02 -13.27 -12.01
C ALA A 170 8.12 -11.76 -11.83
N SER A 171 7.82 -11.24 -10.63
CA SER A 171 7.95 -9.83 -10.31
C SER A 171 9.40 -9.36 -10.42
N GLY A 172 10.35 -10.11 -9.86
CA GLY A 172 11.78 -9.78 -9.95
C GLY A 172 12.39 -9.92 -11.37
N ALA A 173 11.68 -10.55 -12.31
CA ALA A 173 12.08 -10.59 -13.71
C ALA A 173 11.52 -9.43 -14.55
N VAL A 174 10.52 -8.72 -14.04
CA VAL A 174 9.82 -7.61 -14.73
C VAL A 174 10.26 -6.24 -14.21
N TYR A 175 10.47 -6.12 -12.91
CA TYR A 175 10.83 -4.92 -12.15
C TYR A 175 12.20 -5.07 -11.49
#